data_18858fecdeba5a28cd08c8fd30f8fd63
#
_entry.id   18858fecdeba5a28cd08c8fd30f8fd63
#
_cell.length_a   1.000
_cell.length_b   1.000
_cell.length_c   1.000
_cell.angle_alpha   90.00
_cell.angle_beta   90.00
_cell.angle_gamma   90.00
#
_symmetry.space_group_name_H-M   'P 1'
#
loop_
_entity.id
_entity.type
_entity.pdbx_description
1 polymer ?
#
loop_
_entity_poly.entity_id
_entity_poly.type
_entity_poly.pdbx_seq_one_letter_code
_entity_poly.pdbx_strand_id
1 'polypeptide(L)' 'MIVQVVQESPQEKIRIGGTKDCNNEFILLSAISFLVYVSKKENLGVDELLDNCHLKIKEMKVKNL' A
#
# COMPACT_ATOMS: atom_id res chain seq x y z
N MET A 1 2.76 3.17 -16.68
CA MET A 1 1.82 2.96 -15.56
C MET A 1 2.35 3.63 -14.32
N ILE A 2 1.56 4.46 -13.69
CA ILE A 2 1.92 5.13 -12.43
C ILE A 2 0.76 4.97 -11.46
N VAL A 3 1.04 4.51 -10.26
CA VAL A 3 0.07 4.50 -9.17
C VAL A 3 0.55 5.49 -8.11
N GLN A 4 -0.40 6.20 -7.50
CA GLN A 4 -0.13 7.26 -6.55
C GLN A 4 -0.91 7.02 -5.27
N VAL A 5 -0.23 7.18 -4.13
CA VAL A 5 -0.82 7.07 -2.81
C VAL A 5 -0.61 8.39 -2.08
N VAL A 6 -1.69 8.96 -1.56
CA VAL A 6 -1.64 10.27 -0.92
C VAL A 6 -2.33 10.22 0.44
N GLN A 7 -1.65 10.75 1.44
CA GLN A 7 -2.23 11.03 2.76
C GLN A 7 -1.67 12.36 3.21
N GLU A 8 -2.51 13.38 3.25
CA GLU A 8 -2.06 14.74 3.56
C GLU A 8 -1.72 14.92 5.04
N SER A 9 -2.39 14.20 5.91
CA SER A 9 -2.07 14.18 7.34
C SER A 9 -2.40 12.80 7.89
N PRO A 10 -1.84 12.43 9.06
CA PRO A 10 -2.12 11.12 9.65
C PRO A 10 -3.59 10.87 9.97
N GLN A 11 -4.39 11.94 10.12
CA GLN A 11 -5.81 11.83 10.42
C GLN A 11 -6.66 11.68 9.16
N GLU A 12 -6.10 11.97 7.99
CA GLU A 12 -6.81 11.87 6.73
C GLU A 12 -6.82 10.45 6.21
N LYS A 13 -7.83 10.12 5.41
CA LYS A 13 -7.87 8.82 4.73
C LYS A 13 -6.85 8.77 3.61
N ILE A 14 -6.28 7.59 3.44
CA ILE A 14 -5.37 7.35 2.31
C ILE A 14 -6.19 7.31 1.02
N ARG A 15 -5.69 8.00 0.00
CA ARG A 15 -6.30 8.04 -1.33
C ARG A 15 -5.36 7.41 -2.34
N ILE A 16 -5.92 6.62 -3.23
CA ILE A 16 -5.16 5.93 -4.28
C ILE A 16 -5.73 6.30 -5.64
N GLY A 17 -4.85 6.63 -6.55
CA GLY A 17 -5.20 6.87 -7.95
C GLY A 17 -4.05 6.45 -8.85
N GLY A 18 -4.27 6.51 -10.14
CA GLY A 18 -3.24 6.11 -11.08
C GLY A 18 -3.55 6.56 -12.49
N THR A 19 -2.61 6.31 -13.39
CA THR A 19 -2.78 6.60 -14.81
C THR A 19 -3.84 5.66 -15.41
N LYS A 20 -4.38 6.04 -16.56
CA LYS A 20 -5.46 5.26 -17.20
C LYS A 20 -5.04 3.85 -17.60
N ASP A 21 -3.75 3.65 -17.82
CA ASP A 21 -3.20 2.35 -18.20
C ASP A 21 -2.89 1.44 -17.01
N CYS A 22 -3.13 1.92 -15.78
CA CYS A 22 -2.97 1.08 -14.58
C CYS A 22 -4.01 -0.02 -14.57
N ASN A 23 -3.55 -1.24 -14.35
CA ASN A 23 -4.44 -2.39 -14.15
C ASN A 23 -4.26 -2.93 -12.74
N ASN A 24 -5.15 -3.85 -12.36
CA ASN A 24 -5.13 -4.41 -11.01
C ASN A 24 -3.84 -5.17 -10.71
N GLU A 25 -3.28 -5.83 -11.70
CA GLU A 25 -2.03 -6.55 -11.54
C GLU A 25 -0.88 -5.61 -11.17
N PHE A 26 -0.77 -4.47 -11.89
CA PHE A 26 0.25 -3.48 -11.59
C PHE A 26 0.08 -2.90 -10.19
N ILE A 27 -1.15 -2.60 -9.80
CA ILE A 27 -1.43 -2.04 -8.48
C ILE A 27 -1.07 -3.05 -7.38
N LEU A 28 -1.41 -4.32 -7.58
CA LEU A 28 -1.06 -5.36 -6.62
C LEU A 28 0.44 -5.56 -6.51
N LEU A 29 1.16 -5.59 -7.64
CA LEU A 29 2.60 -5.72 -7.63
C LEU A 29 3.27 -4.52 -6.95
N SER A 30 2.70 -3.33 -7.12
CA SER A 30 3.17 -2.14 -6.43
C SER A 30 3.05 -2.28 -4.92
N ALA A 31 1.93 -2.80 -4.44
CA ALA A 31 1.73 -3.05 -3.01
C ALA A 31 2.74 -4.06 -2.47
N ILE A 32 2.99 -5.13 -3.21
CA ILE A 32 3.98 -6.13 -2.84
C ILE A 32 5.38 -5.53 -2.79
N SER A 33 5.70 -4.66 -3.75
CA SER A 33 6.99 -3.98 -3.78
C SER A 33 7.19 -3.09 -2.57
N PHE A 34 6.15 -2.39 -2.12
CA PHE A 34 6.21 -1.60 -0.90
C PHE A 34 6.46 -2.49 0.33
N LEU A 35 5.82 -3.65 0.40
CA LEU A 35 6.05 -4.59 1.50
C LEU A 35 7.50 -5.05 1.55
N VAL A 36 8.07 -5.40 0.39
CA VAL A 36 9.46 -5.83 0.30
C VAL A 36 10.39 -4.69 0.73
N TYR A 37 10.09 -3.46 0.28
CA TYR A 37 10.87 -2.29 0.65
C TYR A 37 10.89 -2.08 2.17
N VAL A 38 9.73 -2.12 2.80
CA VAL A 38 9.62 -1.95 4.25
C VAL A 38 10.33 -3.09 5.01
N SER A 39 10.20 -4.31 4.52
CA SER A 39 10.87 -5.47 5.11
C SER A 39 12.38 -5.26 5.17
N LYS A 40 12.96 -4.78 4.09
CA LYS A 40 14.41 -4.53 4.04
C LYS A 40 14.81 -3.34 4.88
N LYS A 41 14.03 -2.26 4.81
CA LYS A 41 14.35 -1.03 5.53
C LYS A 41 14.29 -1.22 7.04
N GLU A 42 13.28 -1.92 7.53
CA GLU A 42 13.07 -2.14 8.96
C GLU A 42 13.70 -3.44 9.47
N ASN A 43 14.31 -4.21 8.59
CA ASN A 43 14.89 -5.51 8.92
C ASN A 43 13.89 -6.44 9.59
N LEU A 44 12.67 -6.46 9.06
CA LEU A 44 11.59 -7.34 9.52
C LEU A 44 11.34 -8.46 8.53
N GLY A 45 10.92 -9.62 9.01
CA GLY A 45 10.51 -10.70 8.14
C GLY A 45 9.21 -10.36 7.41
N VAL A 46 9.08 -10.86 6.19
CA VAL A 46 7.87 -10.65 5.39
C VAL A 46 6.63 -11.24 6.10
N ASP A 47 6.77 -12.39 6.73
CA ASP A 47 5.67 -13.03 7.45
C ASP A 47 5.16 -12.15 8.59
N GLU A 48 6.07 -11.54 9.33
CA GLU A 48 5.72 -10.63 10.42
C GLU A 48 4.99 -9.39 9.89
N LEU A 49 5.47 -8.84 8.76
CA LEU A 49 4.81 -7.71 8.11
C LEU A 49 3.41 -8.08 7.64
N LEU A 50 3.24 -9.26 7.07
CA LEU A 50 1.94 -9.71 6.59
C LEU A 50 0.94 -9.86 7.74
N ASP A 51 1.38 -10.37 8.88
CA ASP A 51 0.53 -10.47 10.06
C ASP A 51 0.05 -9.10 10.52
N ASN A 52 0.97 -8.13 10.56
CA ASN A 52 0.61 -6.74 10.89
C ASN A 52 -0.34 -6.13 9.88
N CYS A 53 -0.12 -6.39 8.59
CA CYS A 53 -0.99 -5.92 7.52
C CYS A 53 -2.39 -6.51 7.64
N HIS A 54 -2.49 -7.77 8.02
CA HIS A 54 -3.78 -8.43 8.19
C HIS A 54 -4.65 -7.70 9.22
N LEU A 55 -4.07 -7.26 10.32
CA LEU A 55 -4.78 -6.50 11.33
C LEU A 55 -5.19 -5.11 10.82
N LYS A 56 -4.29 -4.44 10.09
CA LYS A 56 -4.54 -3.11 9.57
C LYS A 56 -5.60 -3.08 8.47
N ILE A 57 -5.64 -4.10 7.64
CA ILE A 57 -6.60 -4.16 6.52
C ILE A 57 -8.03 -4.02 7.02
N LYS A 58 -8.35 -4.59 8.16
CA LYS A 58 -9.70 -4.53 8.72
C LYS A 58 -10.13 -3.13 9.14
N GLU A 59 -9.16 -2.27 9.47
CA GLU A 59 -9.41 -0.92 9.95
C GLU A 59 -9.27 0.14 8.87
N MET A 60 -8.54 -0.19 7.80
CA MET A 60 -8.16 0.78 6.79
C MET A 60 -9.28 1.09 5.82
N LYS A 61 -9.46 2.37 5.52
CA LYS A 61 -10.37 2.83 4.48
C LYS A 61 -9.58 3.59 3.44
N VAL A 62 -9.81 3.26 2.18
CA VAL A 62 -9.10 3.83 1.05
C VAL A 62 -10.10 4.43 0.07
N LYS A 63 -9.80 5.65 -0.41
CA LYS A 63 -10.61 6.31 -1.43
C LYS A 63 -9.84 6.38 -2.74
N ASN A 64 -10.58 6.38 -3.85
CA ASN A 64 -10.00 6.71 -5.14
C ASN A 64 -9.69 8.21 -5.20
N LEU A 65 -8.60 8.53 -5.81
CA LEU A 65 -8.21 9.93 -6.03
C LEU A 65 -9.10 10.64 -7.03
#